data_deac39ff0a786162ab8836b68ddaa3ac
#
_entry.id   deac39ff0a786162ab8836b68ddaa3ac
#
_cell.length_a   1.000
_cell.length_b   1.000
_cell.length_c   1.000
_cell.angle_alpha   90.00
_cell.angle_beta   90.00
_cell.angle_gamma   90.00
#
_symmetry.space_group_name_H-M   'P 1'
#
loop_
_entity.id
_entity.type
_entity.pdbx_description
1 polymer ?
#
loop_
_entity_poly.entity_id
_entity_poly.type
_entity_poly.pdbx_seq_one_letter_code
_entity_poly.pdbx_strand_id
1 'polypeptide(L)'
;TIFVNTDFGINEYDMEEVDSGDNNEEEVVEETFYVFQFNAYSSVGNASSYMWDFGDGNQGEGIEITHEYQNPGKYIVTLTTSNGQMKSDDQVEITVDFDGHVISDNMECTCAPTAKETTVDLKIENNVQEISGETTVTHDGNTEDCTQRLSIQQCHLRVILEIYDGSSLVSQEVLFDETFNTNSVTVNFSYSPSIDENGYNFELRLETDQIRDWHKPETFWFVKY
;
A
#
# COMPACT_ATOMS: atom_id res chain seq x y z
N THR A 1 23.60 2.43 24.55
CA THR A 1 22.95 1.32 23.79
C THR A 1 21.48 1.62 23.64
N ILE A 2 20.99 1.51 22.43
CA ILE A 2 19.57 1.62 22.07
C ILE A 2 18.91 0.27 22.42
N PHE A 3 17.69 0.33 22.95
CA PHE A 3 16.75 -0.73 22.99
C PHE A 3 15.47 -0.27 22.28
N VAL A 4 14.93 -1.12 21.42
CA VAL A 4 13.64 -0.92 20.77
C VAL A 4 12.77 -2.15 21.01
N ASN A 5 11.45 -1.98 21.12
CA ASN A 5 10.51 -3.09 21.34
C ASN A 5 10.52 -4.11 20.19
N THR A 6 10.71 -3.61 18.96
CA THR A 6 10.93 -4.38 17.72
C THR A 6 11.65 -3.50 16.71
N ASP A 7 12.43 -4.09 15.82
CA ASP A 7 13.07 -3.44 14.68
C ASP A 7 12.21 -3.50 13.39
N PHE A 8 10.99 -4.03 13.53
CA PHE A 8 10.05 -4.25 12.42
C PHE A 8 8.64 -3.79 12.80
N GLY A 9 7.96 -3.07 11.91
CA GLY A 9 6.57 -2.67 12.03
C GLY A 9 5.87 -2.69 10.67
N ILE A 10 4.55 -2.57 10.71
CA ILE A 10 3.69 -2.52 9.52
C ILE A 10 2.77 -1.33 9.66
N ASN A 11 2.73 -0.47 8.64
CA ASN A 11 1.69 0.54 8.50
C ASN A 11 0.53 -0.05 7.67
N GLU A 12 -0.69 0.25 8.07
CA GLU A 12 -1.89 -0.25 7.43
C GLU A 12 -2.66 0.90 6.78
N TYR A 13 -3.23 0.63 5.62
CA TYR A 13 -4.05 1.54 4.85
C TYR A 13 -5.32 0.83 4.40
N ASP A 14 -6.47 1.35 4.81
CA ASP A 14 -7.78 0.89 4.37
C ASP A 14 -8.51 2.02 3.63
N MET A 15 -9.08 1.72 2.47
CA MET A 15 -9.91 2.65 1.72
C MET A 15 -11.15 1.95 1.18
N GLU A 16 -12.29 2.57 1.36
CA GLU A 16 -13.55 2.15 0.75
C GLU A 16 -14.17 3.31 -0.02
N GLU A 17 -14.44 3.08 -1.30
CA GLU A 17 -15.27 3.97 -2.12
C GLU A 17 -16.74 3.68 -1.82
N VAL A 18 -17.48 4.71 -1.40
CA VAL A 18 -18.89 4.59 -1.03
C VAL A 18 -19.74 5.45 -1.96
N ASP A 19 -20.67 4.83 -2.68
CA ASP A 19 -21.70 5.56 -3.44
C ASP A 19 -22.73 6.16 -2.47
N SER A 20 -22.70 7.47 -2.31
CA SER A 20 -23.67 8.21 -1.50
C SER A 20 -25.02 8.45 -2.21
N GLY A 21 -25.19 7.96 -3.43
CA GLY A 21 -26.45 7.98 -4.18
C GLY A 21 -26.75 9.31 -4.89
N ASP A 22 -25.83 10.24 -4.93
CA ASP A 22 -25.97 11.56 -5.55
C ASP A 22 -25.00 11.85 -6.71
N ASN A 23 -24.35 10.82 -7.27
CA ASN A 23 -23.22 10.81 -8.20
C ASN A 23 -21.91 11.43 -7.62
N ASN A 24 -21.78 11.49 -6.30
CA ASN A 24 -20.52 11.77 -5.65
C ASN A 24 -20.04 10.48 -5.01
N GLU A 25 -18.87 10.03 -5.44
CA GLU A 25 -18.12 8.98 -4.76
C GLU A 25 -17.44 9.63 -3.55
N GLU A 26 -17.63 9.03 -2.39
CA GLU A 26 -16.94 9.42 -1.16
C GLU A 26 -15.93 8.34 -0.82
N GLU A 27 -14.69 8.75 -0.58
CA GLU A 27 -13.64 7.86 -0.09
C GLU A 27 -13.60 7.90 1.44
N VAL A 28 -13.71 6.74 2.05
CA VAL A 28 -13.45 6.56 3.49
C VAL A 28 -12.07 5.96 3.63
N VAL A 29 -11.14 6.72 4.23
CA VAL A 29 -9.76 6.30 4.41
C VAL A 29 -9.44 6.17 5.88
N GLU A 30 -8.84 5.04 6.27
CA GLU A 30 -8.28 4.78 7.60
C GLU A 30 -6.81 4.40 7.46
N GLU A 31 -5.93 5.11 8.17
CA GLU A 31 -4.50 4.82 8.20
C GLU A 31 -4.07 4.51 9.62
N THR A 32 -3.31 3.44 9.80
CA THR A 32 -2.75 3.03 11.08
C THR A 32 -1.24 2.93 10.99
N PHE A 33 -0.54 3.67 11.86
CA PHE A 33 0.92 3.67 11.89
C PHE A 33 1.43 2.88 13.09
N TYR A 34 2.47 2.05 12.84
CA TYR A 34 3.07 1.28 13.91
C TYR A 34 3.85 2.17 14.87
N VAL A 35 3.59 2.02 16.18
CA VAL A 35 4.24 2.80 17.26
C VAL A 35 5.47 2.05 17.79
N PHE A 36 6.65 2.56 17.48
CA PHE A 36 7.91 2.07 18.04
C PHE A 36 8.18 2.69 19.42
N GLN A 37 8.70 1.88 20.31
CA GLN A 37 9.10 2.30 21.67
C GLN A 37 10.59 2.15 21.84
N PHE A 38 11.30 3.25 22.01
CA PHE A 38 12.74 3.31 22.18
C PHE A 38 13.11 3.64 23.60
N ASN A 39 14.21 3.06 24.11
CA ASN A 39 14.79 3.47 25.37
C ASN A 39 16.32 3.35 25.39
N ALA A 40 16.93 4.09 26.29
CA ALA A 40 18.37 4.15 26.50
C ALA A 40 18.80 3.71 27.91
N TYR A 41 17.99 2.89 28.60
CA TYR A 41 18.23 2.45 29.97
C TYR A 41 19.56 1.69 30.16
N SER A 42 20.05 1.02 29.11
CA SER A 42 21.33 0.31 29.13
C SER A 42 22.54 1.18 28.84
N SER A 43 22.37 2.50 28.73
CA SER A 43 23.48 3.40 28.49
C SER A 43 24.43 3.42 29.69
N VAL A 44 25.72 3.13 29.43
CA VAL A 44 26.75 3.08 30.45
C VAL A 44 27.34 4.49 30.63
N GLY A 45 27.43 4.93 31.89
CA GLY A 45 27.96 6.26 32.23
C GLY A 45 26.87 7.19 32.76
N ASN A 46 27.32 8.39 33.21
CA ASN A 46 26.42 9.42 33.74
C ASN A 46 25.96 10.38 32.63
N ALA A 47 25.19 9.85 31.64
CA ALA A 47 24.61 10.71 30.63
C ALA A 47 23.59 11.67 31.27
N SER A 48 23.63 12.94 30.87
CA SER A 48 22.69 13.96 31.29
C SER A 48 21.72 14.39 30.22
N SER A 49 21.92 13.94 28.95
CA SER A 49 21.03 14.19 27.86
C SER A 49 21.00 12.98 26.90
N TYR A 50 19.84 12.77 26.28
CA TYR A 50 19.53 11.74 25.33
C TYR A 50 18.77 12.38 24.16
N MET A 51 19.40 12.39 22.99
CA MET A 51 18.86 12.97 21.76
C MET A 51 18.68 11.87 20.74
N TRP A 52 17.50 11.82 20.17
CA TRP A 52 17.13 10.84 19.13
C TRP A 52 16.98 11.54 17.79
N ASP A 53 17.52 10.93 16.76
CA ASP A 53 17.24 11.22 15.35
C ASP A 53 16.66 9.95 14.76
N PHE A 54 15.42 10.01 14.26
CA PHE A 54 14.69 8.83 13.78
C PHE A 54 14.98 8.49 12.33
N GLY A 55 15.75 9.32 11.62
CA GLY A 55 16.14 9.07 10.22
C GLY A 55 15.09 9.48 9.20
N ASP A 56 13.93 9.95 9.61
CA ASP A 56 12.84 10.49 8.79
C ASP A 56 12.76 12.03 8.83
N GLY A 57 13.75 12.68 9.44
CA GLY A 57 13.80 14.12 9.66
C GLY A 57 13.22 14.57 11.00
N ASN A 58 12.60 13.68 11.76
CA ASN A 58 12.11 13.95 13.11
C ASN A 58 13.19 13.66 14.16
N GLN A 59 13.11 14.39 15.26
CA GLN A 59 14.02 14.27 16.39
C GLN A 59 13.26 14.30 17.71
N GLY A 60 13.86 13.73 18.76
CA GLY A 60 13.26 13.71 20.08
C GLY A 60 14.28 13.69 21.21
N GLU A 61 13.82 13.90 22.45
CA GLU A 61 14.65 13.93 23.65
C GLU A 61 14.04 13.05 24.74
N GLY A 62 14.88 12.40 25.51
CA GLY A 62 14.46 11.59 26.65
C GLY A 62 15.11 10.24 26.72
N ILE A 63 15.08 9.63 27.92
CA ILE A 63 15.61 8.27 28.12
C ILE A 63 14.69 7.20 27.54
N GLU A 64 13.42 7.55 27.33
CA GLU A 64 12.36 6.74 26.74
C GLU A 64 11.52 7.63 25.83
N ILE A 65 11.18 7.13 24.65
CA ILE A 65 10.42 7.88 23.65
C ILE A 65 9.69 6.91 22.73
N THR A 66 8.54 7.34 22.18
CA THR A 66 7.83 6.66 21.10
C THR A 66 7.95 7.42 19.79
N HIS A 67 7.90 6.71 18.69
CA HIS A 67 7.89 7.30 17.36
C HIS A 67 7.05 6.47 16.38
N GLU A 68 6.37 7.15 15.46
CA GLU A 68 5.58 6.59 14.36
C GLU A 68 6.16 7.11 13.05
N TYR A 69 6.42 6.22 12.10
CA TYR A 69 6.84 6.60 10.76
C TYR A 69 5.61 6.74 9.87
N GLN A 70 5.41 7.93 9.30
CA GLN A 70 4.28 8.19 8.41
C GLN A 70 4.42 7.45 7.08
N ASN A 71 5.65 7.32 6.58
CA ASN A 71 5.94 6.60 5.35
C ASN A 71 6.61 5.26 5.66
N PRO A 72 6.29 4.19 4.93
CA PRO A 72 7.01 2.93 5.04
C PRO A 72 8.44 3.06 4.50
N GLY A 73 9.34 2.15 4.90
CA GLY A 73 10.74 2.18 4.48
C GLY A 73 11.73 1.71 5.53
N LYS A 74 13.02 1.94 5.26
CA LYS A 74 14.12 1.66 6.20
C LYS A 74 14.70 2.93 6.77
N TYR A 75 14.85 2.96 8.09
CA TYR A 75 15.30 4.11 8.85
C TYR A 75 16.47 3.75 9.75
N ILE A 76 17.45 4.63 9.81
CA ILE A 76 18.56 4.53 10.78
C ILE A 76 18.27 5.46 11.93
N VAL A 77 17.86 4.89 13.05
CA VAL A 77 17.66 5.63 14.30
C VAL A 77 19.00 5.84 14.99
N THR A 78 19.33 7.07 15.32
CA THR A 78 20.57 7.44 16.01
C THR A 78 20.25 8.01 17.39
N LEU A 79 20.84 7.42 18.42
CA LEU A 79 20.82 7.96 19.78
C LEU A 79 22.16 8.63 20.08
N THR A 80 22.15 9.94 20.35
CA THR A 80 23.29 10.67 20.89
C THR A 80 23.12 10.90 22.39
N THR A 81 24.05 10.38 23.19
CA THR A 81 24.09 10.61 24.62
C THR A 81 25.22 11.57 24.99
N SER A 82 25.01 12.44 25.97
CA SER A 82 26.03 13.40 26.42
C SER A 82 26.02 13.57 27.95
N ASN A 83 27.20 13.80 28.55
CA ASN A 83 27.35 14.22 29.92
C ASN A 83 27.90 15.68 30.04
N GLY A 84 27.81 16.43 28.96
CA GLY A 84 28.33 17.82 28.88
C GLY A 84 29.80 17.92 28.47
N GLN A 85 30.60 16.87 28.61
CA GLN A 85 32.02 16.84 28.21
C GLN A 85 32.29 15.84 27.08
N MET A 86 31.57 14.73 27.08
CA MET A 86 31.70 13.66 26.10
C MET A 86 30.35 13.37 25.46
N LYS A 87 30.39 12.99 24.20
CA LYS A 87 29.26 12.49 23.44
C LYS A 87 29.53 11.06 22.96
N SER A 88 28.49 10.26 22.86
CA SER A 88 28.55 8.93 22.32
C SER A 88 27.27 8.65 21.51
N ASP A 89 27.43 8.07 20.35
CA ASP A 89 26.32 7.72 19.46
C ASP A 89 26.16 6.21 19.39
N ASP A 90 24.94 5.76 19.18
CA ASP A 90 24.56 4.39 18.89
C ASP A 90 23.46 4.38 17.83
N GLN A 91 23.35 3.31 17.03
CA GLN A 91 22.41 3.25 15.91
C GLN A 91 21.68 1.91 15.88
N VAL A 92 20.44 1.95 15.40
CA VAL A 92 19.63 0.77 15.06
C VAL A 92 18.89 1.02 13.77
N GLU A 93 18.78 -0.01 12.91
CA GLU A 93 17.94 0.02 11.72
C GLU A 93 16.52 -0.40 12.10
N ILE A 94 15.53 0.34 11.58
CA ILE A 94 14.11 0.05 11.71
C ILE A 94 13.56 -0.16 10.30
N THR A 95 12.76 -1.20 10.13
CA THR A 95 12.01 -1.47 8.90
C THR A 95 10.52 -1.29 9.15
N VAL A 96 9.86 -0.52 8.28
CA VAL A 96 8.41 -0.31 8.26
C VAL A 96 7.89 -0.79 6.92
N ASP A 97 7.21 -1.93 6.91
CA ASP A 97 6.50 -2.44 5.75
C ASP A 97 5.10 -1.82 5.65
N PHE A 98 4.37 -2.13 4.58
CA PHE A 98 3.07 -1.54 4.32
C PHE A 98 2.07 -2.61 3.90
N ASP A 99 0.88 -2.56 4.48
CA ASP A 99 -0.27 -3.41 4.18
C ASP A 99 -1.43 -2.54 3.70
N GLY A 100 -1.87 -2.74 2.48
CA GLY A 100 -2.91 -1.95 1.85
C GLY A 100 -4.14 -2.78 1.53
N HIS A 101 -5.31 -2.17 1.73
CA HIS A 101 -6.61 -2.72 1.38
C HIS A 101 -7.47 -1.64 0.75
N VAL A 102 -8.08 -1.95 -0.39
CA VAL A 102 -8.99 -1.04 -1.11
C VAL A 102 -10.22 -1.81 -1.57
N ILE A 103 -11.40 -1.29 -1.22
CA ILE A 103 -12.67 -1.68 -1.81
C ILE A 103 -13.08 -0.57 -2.77
N SER A 104 -12.96 -0.82 -4.07
CA SER A 104 -13.42 0.11 -5.09
C SER A 104 -14.91 -0.01 -5.29
N ASP A 105 -15.56 1.11 -5.63
CA ASP A 105 -16.95 1.08 -6.05
C ASP A 105 -17.10 0.30 -7.38
N ASN A 106 -18.36 0.04 -7.73
CA ASN A 106 -18.66 -0.72 -8.90
C ASN A 106 -18.06 -0.12 -10.17
N MET A 107 -17.37 -0.92 -10.95
CA MET A 107 -17.06 -0.59 -12.34
C MET A 107 -18.39 -0.58 -13.11
N GLU A 108 -19.16 0.49 -12.96
CA GLU A 108 -20.50 0.62 -13.47
C GLU A 108 -20.59 0.77 -14.98
N CYS A 109 -21.60 0.12 -15.56
CA CYS A 109 -22.08 0.46 -16.85
C CYS A 109 -23.13 1.57 -16.81
N THR A 110 -22.71 2.77 -16.84
CA THR A 110 -23.59 3.79 -17.40
C THR A 110 -23.65 3.57 -18.91
N CYS A 111 -24.75 3.13 -19.40
CA CYS A 111 -25.32 3.15 -20.78
C CYS A 111 -24.46 3.64 -21.99
N ALA A 112 -23.16 3.71 -21.87
CA ALA A 112 -22.23 4.02 -22.94
C ALA A 112 -21.29 2.83 -23.19
N PRO A 113 -20.96 2.46 -24.43
CA PRO A 113 -20.07 1.36 -24.76
C PRO A 113 -18.60 1.78 -24.57
N THR A 114 -18.26 2.30 -23.41
CA THR A 114 -16.90 2.66 -23.05
C THR A 114 -16.36 1.66 -22.07
N ALA A 115 -15.14 1.23 -22.30
CA ALA A 115 -14.38 0.45 -21.33
C ALA A 115 -14.43 1.14 -19.97
N LYS A 116 -14.60 0.37 -18.92
CA LYS A 116 -14.67 0.87 -17.58
C LYS A 116 -13.48 0.40 -16.85
N GLU A 117 -12.94 1.31 -16.12
CA GLU A 117 -11.72 1.10 -15.40
C GLU A 117 -11.82 1.67 -14.00
N THR A 118 -11.14 1.02 -13.09
CA THR A 118 -10.75 1.58 -11.81
C THR A 118 -9.27 1.36 -11.60
N THR A 119 -8.64 2.24 -10.84
CA THR A 119 -7.20 2.21 -10.59
C THR A 119 -6.96 2.19 -9.09
N VAL A 120 -6.08 1.29 -8.65
CA VAL A 120 -5.61 1.20 -7.26
C VAL A 120 -4.15 1.64 -7.21
N ASP A 121 -3.87 2.76 -6.55
CA ASP A 121 -2.52 3.21 -6.23
C ASP A 121 -1.94 2.33 -5.13
N LEU A 122 -0.84 1.63 -5.42
CA LEU A 122 -0.19 0.71 -4.48
C LEU A 122 0.64 1.43 -3.39
N LYS A 123 0.69 2.75 -3.40
CA LYS A 123 1.32 3.62 -2.38
C LYS A 123 2.73 3.21 -2.03
N ILE A 124 3.58 3.16 -3.04
CA ILE A 124 4.95 2.68 -2.94
C ILE A 124 5.92 3.83 -2.71
N GLU A 125 6.78 3.67 -1.71
CA GLU A 125 7.90 4.56 -1.44
C GLU A 125 9.22 4.02 -2.03
N ASN A 126 10.33 4.72 -1.76
CA ASN A 126 11.63 4.32 -2.26
C ASN A 126 12.15 3.02 -1.61
N ASN A 127 12.98 2.27 -2.36
CA ASN A 127 13.72 1.10 -1.90
C ASN A 127 12.86 -0.13 -1.56
N VAL A 128 11.76 -0.30 -2.27
CA VAL A 128 10.92 -1.51 -2.18
C VAL A 128 11.67 -2.74 -2.68
N GLN A 129 11.55 -3.83 -1.94
CA GLN A 129 12.09 -5.15 -2.29
C GLN A 129 11.08 -5.99 -3.07
N GLU A 130 9.83 -5.98 -2.62
CA GLU A 130 8.76 -6.79 -3.19
C GLU A 130 7.40 -6.14 -2.94
N ILE A 131 6.54 -6.25 -3.95
CA ILE A 131 5.12 -5.95 -3.89
C ILE A 131 4.39 -7.25 -4.16
N SER A 132 3.45 -7.64 -3.33
CA SER A 132 2.63 -8.83 -3.56
C SER A 132 1.21 -8.59 -3.10
N GLY A 133 0.25 -9.23 -3.73
CA GLY A 133 -1.14 -9.04 -3.37
C GLY A 133 -2.10 -9.86 -4.21
N GLU A 134 -3.37 -9.58 -3.99
CA GLU A 134 -4.47 -10.15 -4.77
C GLU A 134 -5.57 -9.12 -4.98
N THR A 135 -6.21 -9.18 -6.11
CA THR A 135 -7.45 -8.48 -6.37
C THR A 135 -8.55 -9.47 -6.67
N THR A 136 -9.67 -9.34 -5.97
CA THR A 136 -10.88 -10.12 -6.18
C THR A 136 -11.95 -9.23 -6.78
N VAL A 137 -12.45 -9.61 -7.93
CA VAL A 137 -13.55 -8.91 -8.59
C VAL A 137 -14.79 -9.78 -8.51
N THR A 138 -15.84 -9.23 -7.89
CA THR A 138 -17.11 -9.91 -7.69
C THR A 138 -18.16 -9.30 -8.62
N HIS A 139 -18.92 -10.14 -9.30
CA HIS A 139 -20.08 -9.72 -10.05
C HIS A 139 -21.22 -9.42 -9.07
N ASP A 140 -21.51 -8.15 -8.89
CA ASP A 140 -22.60 -7.66 -8.03
C ASP A 140 -23.79 -7.17 -8.89
N GLY A 141 -24.26 -8.01 -9.77
CA GLY A 141 -25.34 -7.66 -10.67
C GLY A 141 -26.66 -8.38 -10.36
N ASN A 142 -27.71 -7.66 -10.49
CA ASN A 142 -29.08 -8.16 -10.39
C ASN A 142 -29.34 -9.34 -11.32
N THR A 143 -29.43 -10.55 -10.78
CA THR A 143 -30.17 -11.69 -11.33
C THR A 143 -29.57 -12.51 -12.47
N GLU A 144 -28.49 -12.11 -13.13
CA GLU A 144 -27.88 -12.90 -14.19
C GLU A 144 -26.43 -13.22 -13.86
N ASP A 145 -26.19 -14.42 -13.37
CA ASP A 145 -24.83 -14.96 -13.18
C ASP A 145 -23.99 -14.82 -14.46
N CYS A 146 -22.68 -14.62 -14.34
CA CYS A 146 -21.75 -14.71 -15.46
C CYS A 146 -21.97 -16.03 -16.18
N THR A 147 -22.56 -16.02 -17.36
CA THR A 147 -22.88 -17.24 -18.11
C THR A 147 -22.28 -17.23 -19.51
N GLN A 148 -21.88 -18.39 -20.00
CA GLN A 148 -21.31 -18.50 -21.36
C GLN A 148 -22.38 -18.57 -22.48
N ARG A 149 -23.66 -18.44 -22.18
CA ARG A 149 -24.74 -18.70 -23.15
C ARG A 149 -24.91 -17.61 -24.20
N LEU A 150 -24.65 -16.35 -23.81
CA LEU A 150 -24.68 -15.23 -24.76
C LEU A 150 -23.43 -14.36 -24.47
N SER A 151 -22.82 -13.80 -25.48
CA SER A 151 -21.63 -12.95 -25.35
C SER A 151 -21.84 -11.70 -24.49
N ILE A 152 -23.07 -11.28 -24.25
CA ILE A 152 -23.47 -10.19 -23.38
C ILE A 152 -23.59 -10.59 -21.90
N GLN A 153 -23.47 -11.87 -21.59
CA GLN A 153 -23.56 -12.46 -20.25
C GLN A 153 -22.22 -13.05 -19.79
N GLN A 154 -21.16 -12.84 -20.55
CA GLN A 154 -19.82 -13.26 -20.18
C GLN A 154 -19.16 -12.15 -19.37
N CYS A 155 -18.63 -12.45 -18.21
CA CYS A 155 -17.85 -11.51 -17.46
C CYS A 155 -16.41 -11.52 -17.97
N HIS A 156 -15.89 -10.38 -18.32
CA HIS A 156 -14.53 -10.19 -18.78
C HIS A 156 -13.81 -9.22 -17.85
N LEU A 157 -12.62 -9.58 -17.45
CA LEU A 157 -11.76 -8.74 -16.62
C LEU A 157 -10.36 -8.70 -17.21
N ARG A 158 -9.78 -7.52 -17.22
CA ARG A 158 -8.35 -7.30 -17.45
C ARG A 158 -7.76 -6.63 -16.23
N VAL A 159 -6.65 -7.16 -15.71
CA VAL A 159 -5.85 -6.60 -14.63
C VAL A 159 -4.46 -6.28 -15.15
N ILE A 160 -4.03 -5.05 -15.01
CA ILE A 160 -2.78 -4.53 -15.55
C ILE A 160 -2.01 -3.87 -14.42
N LEU A 161 -0.75 -4.28 -14.23
CA LEU A 161 0.19 -3.53 -13.40
C LEU A 161 0.83 -2.45 -14.27
N GLU A 162 0.70 -1.20 -13.87
CA GLU A 162 1.26 -0.04 -14.54
C GLU A 162 2.34 0.61 -13.67
N ILE A 163 3.43 1.03 -14.32
CA ILE A 163 4.58 1.63 -13.66
C ILE A 163 4.82 3.01 -14.26
N TYR A 164 4.88 4.02 -13.40
CA TYR A 164 4.98 5.42 -13.79
C TYR A 164 6.22 6.09 -13.21
N ASP A 165 6.92 6.87 -14.03
CA ASP A 165 7.90 7.89 -13.61
C ASP A 165 7.20 9.25 -13.57
N GLY A 166 6.84 9.70 -12.38
CA GLY A 166 5.94 10.82 -12.18
C GLY A 166 4.57 10.56 -12.83
N SER A 167 4.22 11.31 -13.88
CA SER A 167 2.98 11.13 -14.65
C SER A 167 3.16 10.35 -15.95
N SER A 168 4.34 9.84 -16.23
CA SER A 168 4.66 9.17 -17.50
C SER A 168 4.63 7.66 -17.32
N LEU A 169 3.74 6.96 -18.03
CA LEU A 169 3.72 5.51 -18.09
C LEU A 169 5.05 5.00 -18.71
N VAL A 170 5.82 4.26 -17.93
CA VAL A 170 7.11 3.69 -18.33
C VAL A 170 6.98 2.24 -18.78
N SER A 171 6.17 1.47 -18.06
CA SER A 171 5.95 0.05 -18.32
C SER A 171 4.56 -0.38 -17.90
N GLN A 172 4.06 -1.44 -18.52
CA GLN A 172 2.83 -2.11 -18.11
C GLN A 172 2.95 -3.61 -18.32
N GLU A 173 2.35 -4.39 -17.43
CA GLU A 173 2.25 -5.84 -17.50
C GLU A 173 0.79 -6.27 -17.34
N VAL A 174 0.29 -7.06 -18.30
CA VAL A 174 -1.05 -7.65 -18.22
C VAL A 174 -0.96 -8.90 -17.36
N LEU A 175 -1.51 -8.82 -16.15
CA LEU A 175 -1.52 -9.91 -15.19
C LEU A 175 -2.65 -10.90 -15.45
N PHE A 176 -3.77 -10.40 -15.96
CA PHE A 176 -4.96 -11.19 -16.28
C PHE A 176 -5.73 -10.54 -17.44
N ASP A 177 -6.25 -11.32 -18.36
CA ASP A 177 -7.10 -10.87 -19.49
C ASP A 177 -7.94 -12.05 -19.95
N GLU A 178 -9.03 -12.35 -19.23
CA GLU A 178 -9.86 -13.51 -19.52
C GLU A 178 -11.34 -13.26 -19.27
N THR A 179 -12.14 -14.06 -19.97
CA THR A 179 -13.58 -14.17 -19.74
C THR A 179 -13.84 -15.29 -18.74
N PHE A 180 -14.61 -15.03 -17.72
CA PHE A 180 -14.96 -15.99 -16.69
C PHE A 180 -16.47 -16.19 -16.57
N ASN A 181 -16.88 -17.27 -15.91
CA ASN A 181 -18.27 -17.70 -15.75
C ASN A 181 -18.63 -18.05 -14.30
N THR A 182 -17.86 -17.54 -13.37
CA THR A 182 -18.07 -17.60 -11.93
C THR A 182 -18.50 -16.23 -11.42
N ASN A 183 -19.13 -16.16 -10.25
CA ASN A 183 -19.55 -14.88 -9.68
C ASN A 183 -18.38 -14.05 -9.12
N SER A 184 -17.19 -14.61 -9.07
CA SER A 184 -15.99 -13.90 -8.68
C SER A 184 -14.75 -14.52 -9.33
N VAL A 185 -13.71 -13.71 -9.48
CA VAL A 185 -12.37 -14.13 -9.88
C VAL A 185 -11.35 -13.43 -9.01
N THR A 186 -10.33 -14.17 -8.58
CA THR A 186 -9.20 -13.61 -7.83
C THR A 186 -7.94 -13.72 -8.67
N VAL A 187 -7.22 -12.61 -8.78
CA VAL A 187 -5.96 -12.48 -9.50
C VAL A 187 -4.87 -12.16 -8.51
N ASN A 188 -3.90 -13.05 -8.36
CA ASN A 188 -2.73 -12.83 -7.52
C ASN A 188 -1.63 -12.16 -8.33
N PHE A 189 -0.86 -11.30 -7.70
CA PHE A 189 0.28 -10.63 -8.31
C PHE A 189 1.48 -10.56 -7.35
N SER A 190 2.66 -10.51 -7.95
CA SER A 190 3.91 -10.24 -7.23
C SER A 190 4.89 -9.58 -8.19
N TYR A 191 5.55 -8.52 -7.72
CA TYR A 191 6.52 -7.76 -8.49
C TYR A 191 7.70 -7.36 -7.60
N SER A 192 8.91 -7.45 -8.13
CA SER A 192 10.12 -7.01 -7.43
C SER A 192 10.76 -5.87 -8.24
N PRO A 193 10.58 -4.61 -7.81
CA PRO A 193 11.12 -3.46 -8.50
C PRO A 193 12.65 -3.53 -8.65
N SER A 194 13.16 -3.13 -9.80
CA SER A 194 14.59 -2.98 -10.02
C SER A 194 15.10 -1.68 -9.38
N ILE A 195 16.44 -1.56 -9.27
CA ILE A 195 17.08 -0.32 -8.76
C ILE A 195 16.73 0.89 -9.63
N ASP A 196 16.54 0.69 -10.93
CA ASP A 196 16.21 1.78 -11.87
C ASP A 196 14.76 2.27 -11.72
N GLU A 197 13.90 1.48 -11.06
CA GLU A 197 12.49 1.81 -10.77
C GLU A 197 12.29 2.43 -9.38
N ASN A 198 13.38 2.71 -8.68
CA ASN A 198 13.33 3.35 -7.38
C ASN A 198 12.70 4.74 -7.47
N GLY A 199 11.61 4.95 -6.75
CA GLY A 199 10.84 6.20 -6.77
C GLY A 199 9.78 6.27 -7.88
N TYR A 200 9.51 5.15 -8.59
CA TYR A 200 8.38 5.05 -9.50
C TYR A 200 7.09 4.74 -8.74
N ASN A 201 5.96 5.17 -9.30
CA ASN A 201 4.65 4.82 -8.81
C ASN A 201 4.16 3.54 -9.48
N PHE A 202 3.44 2.72 -8.72
CA PHE A 202 2.87 1.46 -9.18
C PHE A 202 1.36 1.47 -8.96
N GLU A 203 0.63 1.16 -10.01
CA GLU A 203 -0.83 1.16 -9.99
C GLU A 203 -1.35 -0.15 -10.58
N LEU A 204 -2.45 -0.65 -10.01
CA LEU A 204 -3.25 -1.71 -10.63
C LEU A 204 -4.41 -1.07 -11.35
N ARG A 205 -4.47 -1.23 -12.67
CA ARG A 205 -5.63 -0.86 -13.47
C ARG A 205 -6.47 -2.08 -13.77
N LEU A 206 -7.73 -2.01 -13.38
CA LEU A 206 -8.73 -3.03 -13.63
C LEU A 206 -9.70 -2.52 -14.70
N GLU A 207 -9.92 -3.30 -15.74
CA GLU A 207 -10.78 -2.93 -16.86
C GLU A 207 -11.81 -4.03 -17.14
N THR A 208 -13.01 -3.63 -17.52
CA THR A 208 -14.03 -4.50 -18.10
C THR A 208 -14.61 -3.88 -19.37
N ASP A 209 -14.87 -4.68 -20.38
CA ASP A 209 -15.55 -4.25 -21.61
C ASP A 209 -17.02 -4.67 -21.66
N GLN A 210 -17.54 -5.16 -20.57
CA GLN A 210 -18.92 -5.63 -20.44
C GLN A 210 -19.92 -4.47 -20.47
N ILE A 211 -21.06 -4.70 -21.13
CA ILE A 211 -22.07 -3.66 -21.34
C ILE A 211 -23.01 -3.50 -20.14
N ARG A 212 -23.11 -4.50 -19.26
CA ARG A 212 -24.12 -4.54 -18.20
C ARG A 212 -23.66 -5.13 -16.87
N ASP A 213 -22.42 -5.52 -16.77
CA ASP A 213 -21.93 -6.18 -15.55
C ASP A 213 -21.37 -5.15 -14.57
N TRP A 214 -21.68 -5.38 -13.31
CA TRP A 214 -21.22 -4.61 -12.20
C TRP A 214 -20.12 -5.40 -11.53
N HIS A 215 -18.94 -4.86 -11.49
CA HIS A 215 -17.81 -5.49 -10.85
C HIS A 215 -17.38 -4.66 -9.68
N LYS A 216 -17.36 -5.26 -8.51
CA LYS A 216 -16.87 -4.64 -7.29
C LYS A 216 -15.49 -5.20 -6.96
N PRO A 217 -14.41 -4.46 -7.23
CA PRO A 217 -13.07 -4.89 -6.93
C PRO A 217 -12.73 -4.71 -5.45
N GLU A 218 -12.07 -5.71 -4.89
CA GLU A 218 -11.44 -5.65 -3.58
C GLU A 218 -9.99 -6.08 -3.72
N THR A 219 -9.05 -5.21 -3.34
CA THR A 219 -7.62 -5.42 -3.53
C THR A 219 -6.90 -5.36 -2.19
N PHE A 220 -6.09 -6.39 -1.93
CA PHE A 220 -5.15 -6.47 -0.81
C PHE A 220 -3.74 -6.52 -1.36
N TRP A 221 -2.81 -5.78 -0.76
CA TRP A 221 -1.42 -5.88 -1.14
C TRP A 221 -0.49 -5.59 0.04
N PHE A 222 0.70 -6.15 -0.05
CA PHE A 222 1.77 -5.98 0.91
C PHE A 222 3.02 -5.48 0.19
N VAL A 223 3.67 -4.45 0.77
CA VAL A 223 4.91 -3.89 0.27
C VAL A 223 6.01 -4.12 1.29
N LYS A 224 7.05 -4.83 0.86
CA LYS A 224 8.21 -5.16 1.68
C LYS A 224 9.38 -4.23 1.37
N TYR A 225 9.97 -3.68 2.40
CA TYR A 225 11.12 -2.79 2.34
C TYR A 225 12.44 -3.43 2.76
#